data_dd541f63714a2afcc917e20c3fe925db
#
_entry.id   dd541f63714a2afcc917e20c3fe925db
#
_cell.length_a   1.000
_cell.length_b   1.000
_cell.length_c   1.000
_cell.angle_alpha   90.00
_cell.angle_beta   90.00
_cell.angle_gamma   90.00
#
_symmetry.space_group_name_H-M   'P 1'
#
loop_
_entity.id
_entity.type
_entity.pdbx_description
1 polymer ?
#
loop_
_entity_poly.entity_id
_entity_poly.type
_entity_poly.pdbx_seq_one_letter_code
_entity_poly.pdbx_strand_id
1 'polypeptide(L)'
;MAKILIIDDEPQLRALLARIIGLEGYDVEQAPDCTTGLRLLSQYEPDVVLCDVKLPDGNGVELVGRIKEIAPAAEVILLTAYGNIPDGVQAIKNGAFDYITKGDDNNKILPLLSRATETVSYTH
;
A
#
# COMPACT_ATOMS: atom_id res chain seq x y z
N MET A 1 -13.06 -11.69 -2.37
CA MET A 1 -12.80 -10.30 -1.93
C MET A 1 -11.35 -9.96 -2.04
N ALA A 2 -11.05 -8.75 -2.46
CA ALA A 2 -9.66 -8.33 -2.56
C ALA A 2 -9.03 -8.20 -1.18
N LYS A 3 -7.76 -8.54 -1.09
CA LYS A 3 -6.96 -8.50 0.13
C LYS A 3 -6.02 -7.30 0.08
N ILE A 4 -6.04 -6.50 1.13
CA ILE A 4 -5.25 -5.27 1.24
C ILE A 4 -4.27 -5.41 2.40
N LEU A 5 -3.00 -5.11 2.15
CA LEU A 5 -1.98 -5.03 3.19
C LEU A 5 -1.60 -3.57 3.41
N ILE A 6 -1.63 -3.12 4.66
CA ILE A 6 -1.23 -1.75 5.02
C ILE A 6 0.07 -1.82 5.80
N ILE A 7 1.13 -1.18 5.27
CA ILE A 7 2.44 -1.10 5.92
C ILE A 7 2.66 0.35 6.34
N ASP A 8 2.51 0.64 7.63
CA ASP A 8 2.61 1.99 8.19
C ASP A 8 2.98 1.90 9.67
N ASP A 9 3.95 2.70 10.10
CA ASP A 9 4.40 2.69 11.49
C ASP A 9 3.55 3.53 12.44
N GLU A 10 2.62 4.34 11.90
CA GLU A 10 1.71 5.14 12.71
C GLU A 10 0.47 4.31 13.07
N PRO A 11 0.36 3.82 14.32
CA PRO A 11 -0.72 2.89 14.66
C PRO A 11 -2.13 3.48 14.53
N GLN A 12 -2.29 4.78 14.82
CA GLN A 12 -3.60 5.43 14.71
C GLN A 12 -4.06 5.55 13.27
N LEU A 13 -3.18 6.02 12.38
CA LEU A 13 -3.50 6.14 10.95
C LEU A 13 -3.71 4.77 10.33
N ARG A 14 -2.85 3.81 10.65
CA ARG A 14 -2.97 2.45 10.13
C ARG A 14 -4.32 1.83 10.53
N ALA A 15 -4.72 1.98 11.80
CA ALA A 15 -6.02 1.47 12.27
C ALA A 15 -7.19 2.16 11.59
N LEU A 16 -7.10 3.48 11.38
CA LEU A 16 -8.13 4.24 10.69
C LEU A 16 -8.32 3.77 9.25
N LEU A 17 -7.21 3.62 8.51
CA LEU A 17 -7.24 3.12 7.14
C LEU A 17 -7.80 1.71 7.06
N ALA A 18 -7.38 0.84 7.99
CA ALA A 18 -7.89 -0.53 8.04
C ALA A 18 -9.40 -0.55 8.26
N ARG A 19 -9.91 0.33 9.11
CA ARG A 19 -11.34 0.44 9.37
C ARG A 19 -12.11 0.92 8.15
N ILE A 20 -11.65 2.01 7.54
CA ILE A 20 -12.30 2.59 6.35
C ILE A 20 -12.36 1.56 5.22
N ILE A 21 -11.24 0.90 4.95
CA ILE A 21 -11.12 -0.08 3.87
C ILE A 21 -11.93 -1.33 4.18
N GLY A 22 -11.88 -1.80 5.41
CA GLY A 22 -12.65 -2.97 5.85
C GLY A 22 -14.15 -2.77 5.74
N LEU A 23 -14.65 -1.55 6.01
CA LEU A 23 -16.07 -1.23 5.89
C LEU A 23 -16.59 -1.32 4.46
N GLU A 24 -15.70 -1.19 3.47
CA GLU A 24 -16.06 -1.34 2.05
C GLU A 24 -16.07 -2.81 1.59
N GLY A 25 -15.77 -3.73 2.51
CA GLY A 25 -15.81 -5.16 2.21
C GLY A 25 -14.48 -5.78 1.84
N TYR A 26 -13.38 -5.03 1.86
CA TYR A 26 -12.05 -5.59 1.63
C TYR A 26 -11.56 -6.34 2.86
N ASP A 27 -10.77 -7.39 2.62
CA ASP A 27 -10.03 -8.07 3.68
C ASP A 27 -8.73 -7.28 3.91
N VAL A 28 -8.38 -6.99 5.17
CA VAL A 28 -7.26 -6.09 5.49
C VAL A 28 -6.34 -6.73 6.52
N GLU A 29 -5.03 -6.66 6.26
CA GLU A 29 -3.98 -6.97 7.21
C GLU A 29 -3.09 -5.74 7.42
N GLN A 30 -2.44 -5.67 8.56
CA GLN A 30 -1.63 -4.52 8.95
C GLN A 30 -0.22 -4.94 9.34
N ALA A 31 0.76 -4.12 8.97
CA ALA A 31 2.17 -4.31 9.33
C ALA A 31 2.76 -2.97 9.79
N PRO A 32 3.50 -2.93 10.90
CA PRO A 32 4.11 -1.70 11.41
C PRO A 32 5.46 -1.36 10.78
N ASP A 33 6.05 -2.28 10.03
CA ASP A 33 7.42 -2.14 9.51
C ASP A 33 7.62 -2.96 8.23
N CYS A 34 8.78 -2.78 7.60
CA CYS A 34 9.13 -3.49 6.36
C CYS A 34 9.22 -4.99 6.57
N THR A 35 9.85 -5.42 7.64
CA THR A 35 10.07 -6.86 7.93
C THR A 35 8.73 -7.59 8.04
N THR A 36 7.81 -7.06 8.83
CA THR A 36 6.47 -7.64 8.99
C THR A 36 5.70 -7.59 7.68
N GLY A 37 5.81 -6.46 6.95
CA GLY A 37 5.16 -6.30 5.65
C GLY A 37 5.60 -7.33 4.64
N LEU A 38 6.91 -7.57 4.52
CA LEU A 38 7.45 -8.57 3.59
C LEU A 38 7.04 -9.99 3.98
N ARG A 39 6.98 -10.28 5.29
CA ARG A 39 6.50 -11.59 5.76
C ARG A 39 5.04 -11.81 5.38
N LEU A 40 4.19 -10.81 5.62
CA LEU A 40 2.77 -10.88 5.28
C LEU A 40 2.54 -10.92 3.78
N LEU A 41 3.41 -10.29 2.99
CA LEU A 41 3.34 -10.35 1.54
C LEU A 41 3.36 -11.80 1.04
N SER A 42 4.21 -12.64 1.62
CA SER A 42 4.32 -14.04 1.25
C SER A 42 3.21 -14.90 1.86
N GLN A 43 2.79 -14.62 3.08
CA GLN A 43 1.81 -15.43 3.82
C GLN A 43 0.37 -15.09 3.45
N TYR A 44 0.08 -13.81 3.32
CA TYR A 44 -1.27 -13.30 3.11
C TYR A 44 -1.62 -13.17 1.63
N GLU A 45 -0.62 -12.96 0.78
CA GLU A 45 -0.77 -12.78 -0.67
C GLU A 45 -1.76 -11.66 -1.01
N PRO A 46 -1.49 -10.41 -0.59
CA PRO A 46 -2.40 -9.29 -0.84
C PRO A 46 -2.50 -8.95 -2.32
N ASP A 47 -3.66 -8.44 -2.72
CA ASP A 47 -3.87 -7.92 -4.07
C ASP A 47 -3.32 -6.50 -4.21
N VAL A 48 -3.42 -5.70 -3.13
CA VAL A 48 -2.93 -4.32 -3.09
C VAL A 48 -2.19 -4.08 -1.78
N VAL A 49 -1.08 -3.36 -1.85
CA VAL A 49 -0.29 -2.95 -0.69
C VAL A 49 -0.30 -1.43 -0.59
N LEU A 50 -0.74 -0.91 0.55
CA LEU A 50 -0.56 0.50 0.92
C LEU A 50 0.71 0.59 1.74
N CYS A 51 1.68 1.38 1.30
CA CYS A 51 3.01 1.41 1.92
C CYS A 51 3.45 2.83 2.25
N ASP A 52 3.77 3.07 3.51
CA ASP A 52 4.34 4.35 3.97
C ASP A 52 5.78 4.50 3.47
N VAL A 53 6.20 5.75 3.26
CA VAL A 53 7.59 6.07 2.87
C VAL A 53 8.55 5.83 4.03
N LYS A 54 8.23 6.38 5.21
CA LYS A 54 9.11 6.30 6.37
C LYS A 54 8.71 5.15 7.28
N LEU A 55 9.54 4.14 7.32
CA LEU A 55 9.36 2.97 8.16
C LEU A 55 10.56 2.81 9.08
N PRO A 56 10.40 2.20 10.28
CA PRO A 56 11.49 2.12 11.25
C PRO A 56 12.69 1.32 10.75
N ASP A 57 12.48 0.38 9.85
CA ASP A 57 13.52 -0.52 9.34
C ASP A 57 13.76 -0.37 7.84
N GLY A 58 13.29 0.73 7.23
CA GLY A 58 13.54 0.93 5.80
C GLY A 58 12.75 2.09 5.20
N ASN A 59 12.74 2.12 3.88
CA ASN A 59 12.12 3.16 3.08
C ASN A 59 11.10 2.55 2.11
N GLY A 60 9.89 3.08 2.14
CA GLY A 60 8.79 2.57 1.31
C GLY A 60 9.03 2.71 -0.18
N VAL A 61 9.76 3.75 -0.63
CA VAL A 61 10.07 3.93 -2.04
C VAL A 61 10.90 2.75 -2.56
N GLU A 62 11.91 2.34 -1.80
CA GLU A 62 12.74 1.17 -2.14
C GLU A 62 11.95 -0.13 -1.97
N LEU A 63 11.09 -0.18 -0.97
CA LEU A 63 10.28 -1.36 -0.69
C LEU A 63 9.33 -1.68 -1.85
N VAL A 64 8.84 -0.68 -2.57
CA VAL A 64 7.99 -0.88 -3.76
C VAL A 64 8.69 -1.84 -4.74
N GLY A 65 9.95 -1.59 -5.04
CA GLY A 65 10.72 -2.44 -5.96
C GLY A 65 10.82 -3.88 -5.47
N ARG A 66 11.08 -4.07 -4.17
CA ARG A 66 11.16 -5.40 -3.56
C ARG A 66 9.82 -6.12 -3.59
N ILE A 67 8.75 -5.42 -3.30
CA ILE A 67 7.40 -6.00 -3.35
C ILE A 67 7.09 -6.47 -4.76
N LYS A 68 7.41 -5.67 -5.78
CA LYS A 68 7.16 -6.03 -7.18
C LYS A 68 8.01 -7.22 -7.63
N GLU A 69 9.20 -7.38 -7.08
CA GLU A 69 10.03 -8.57 -7.36
C GLU A 69 9.43 -9.84 -6.76
N ILE A 70 8.92 -9.75 -5.52
CA ILE A 70 8.38 -10.90 -4.80
C ILE A 70 6.97 -11.23 -5.29
N ALA A 71 6.13 -10.21 -5.48
CA ALA A 71 4.72 -10.36 -5.83
C ALA A 71 4.38 -9.41 -6.99
N PRO A 72 4.79 -9.72 -8.22
CA PRO A 72 4.59 -8.82 -9.37
C PRO A 72 3.11 -8.55 -9.69
N ALA A 73 2.21 -9.43 -9.26
CA ALA A 73 0.78 -9.23 -9.46
C ALA A 73 0.15 -8.28 -8.43
N ALA A 74 0.81 -8.03 -7.30
CA ALA A 74 0.30 -7.11 -6.29
C ALA A 74 0.54 -5.66 -6.75
N GLU A 75 -0.49 -4.84 -6.65
CA GLU A 75 -0.37 -3.41 -6.93
C GLU A 75 0.05 -2.68 -5.67
N VAL A 76 0.94 -1.70 -5.79
CA VAL A 76 1.45 -0.95 -4.64
C VAL A 76 1.04 0.52 -4.74
N ILE A 77 0.48 1.05 -3.66
CA ILE A 77 0.14 2.46 -3.54
C ILE A 77 0.97 3.04 -2.40
N LEU A 78 1.78 4.04 -2.71
CA LEU A 78 2.64 4.67 -1.71
C LEU A 78 1.86 5.74 -0.94
N LEU A 79 2.07 5.80 0.38
CA LEU A 79 1.54 6.85 1.24
C LEU A 79 2.66 7.85 1.51
N THR A 80 2.55 9.06 0.97
CA THR A 80 3.59 10.08 1.09
C THR A 80 3.23 11.15 2.10
N ALA A 81 4.22 11.82 2.67
CA ALA A 81 4.01 13.02 3.45
C ALA A 81 3.58 14.16 2.51
N TYR A 82 2.86 15.14 3.07
CA TYR A 82 2.42 16.32 2.32
C TYR A 82 3.61 16.99 1.64
N GLY A 83 3.45 17.29 0.36
CA GLY A 83 4.46 18.01 -0.41
C GLY A 83 5.62 17.16 -0.92
N ASN A 84 5.64 15.85 -0.65
CA ASN A 84 6.75 14.98 -1.05
C ASN A 84 6.48 14.31 -2.41
N ILE A 85 6.35 15.13 -3.44
CA ILE A 85 6.11 14.64 -4.82
C ILE A 85 7.27 13.81 -5.37
N PRO A 86 8.56 14.16 -5.12
CA PRO A 86 9.67 13.33 -5.63
C PRO A 86 9.63 11.88 -5.19
N ASP A 87 9.24 11.59 -3.95
CA ASP A 87 9.09 10.21 -3.47
C ASP A 87 7.99 9.47 -4.24
N GLY A 88 6.86 10.14 -4.49
CA GLY A 88 5.77 9.57 -5.28
C GLY A 88 6.21 9.24 -6.70
N VAL A 89 6.92 10.16 -7.36
CA VAL A 89 7.43 9.95 -8.72
C VAL A 89 8.41 8.77 -8.75
N GLN A 90 9.33 8.71 -7.78
CA GLN A 90 10.30 7.61 -7.72
C GLN A 90 9.61 6.27 -7.48
N ALA A 91 8.57 6.24 -6.64
CA ALA A 91 7.79 5.03 -6.39
C ALA A 91 7.15 4.51 -7.68
N ILE A 92 6.57 5.41 -8.49
CA ILE A 92 5.99 5.03 -9.79
C ILE A 92 7.07 4.42 -10.70
N LYS A 93 8.25 5.02 -10.74
CA LYS A 93 9.38 4.47 -11.52
C LYS A 93 9.80 3.08 -11.02
N ASN A 94 9.67 2.82 -9.73
CA ASN A 94 9.99 1.53 -9.13
C ASN A 94 8.88 0.49 -9.30
N GLY A 95 7.75 0.87 -9.88
CA GLY A 95 6.66 -0.05 -10.18
C GLY A 95 5.39 0.15 -9.39
N ALA A 96 5.27 1.22 -8.60
CA ALA A 96 4.03 1.50 -7.86
C ALA A 96 2.90 1.83 -8.83
N PHE A 97 1.69 1.44 -8.46
CA PHE A 97 0.48 1.78 -9.19
C PHE A 97 0.19 3.28 -9.13
N ASP A 98 0.33 3.85 -7.93
CA ASP A 98 0.09 5.27 -7.69
C ASP A 98 0.66 5.65 -6.31
N TYR A 99 0.49 6.92 -5.94
CA TYR A 99 0.79 7.40 -4.60
C TYR A 99 -0.31 8.36 -4.14
N ILE A 100 -0.43 8.52 -2.82
CA ILE A 100 -1.45 9.36 -2.21
C ILE A 100 -0.84 10.06 -0.99
N THR A 101 -1.25 11.29 -0.72
CA THR A 101 -0.76 12.06 0.42
C THR A 101 -1.48 11.65 1.70
N LYS A 102 -0.72 11.36 2.75
CA LYS A 102 -1.27 11.00 4.06
C LYS A 102 -2.11 12.13 4.65
N GLY A 103 -3.24 11.76 5.20
CA GLY A 103 -4.08 12.66 5.99
C GLY A 103 -5.09 13.49 5.22
N ASP A 104 -4.72 13.99 4.06
CA ASP A 104 -5.60 14.92 3.33
C ASP A 104 -6.56 14.20 2.39
N ASP A 105 -6.24 13.00 1.97
CA ASP A 105 -6.91 12.35 0.85
C ASP A 105 -7.54 11.00 1.21
N ASN A 106 -8.06 10.86 2.44
CA ASN A 106 -8.77 9.63 2.83
C ASN A 106 -9.92 9.32 1.85
N ASN A 107 -10.52 10.35 1.26
CA ASN A 107 -11.60 10.19 0.28
C ASN A 107 -11.10 9.65 -1.06
N LYS A 108 -9.81 9.73 -1.35
CA LYS A 108 -9.22 9.23 -2.60
C LYS A 108 -8.80 7.77 -2.52
N ILE A 109 -8.66 7.24 -1.32
CA ILE A 109 -8.16 5.86 -1.11
C ILE A 109 -9.11 4.84 -1.72
N LEU A 110 -10.40 4.94 -1.45
CA LEU A 110 -11.37 3.95 -1.92
C LEU A 110 -11.49 3.90 -3.45
N PRO A 111 -11.61 5.05 -4.16
CA PRO A 111 -11.59 5.00 -5.63
C PRO A 111 -10.29 4.45 -6.19
N LEU A 112 -9.16 4.76 -5.56
CA LEU A 112 -7.86 4.29 -6.00
C LEU A 112 -7.71 2.77 -5.80
N LEU A 113 -8.18 2.25 -4.66
CA LEU A 113 -8.21 0.82 -4.40
C LEU A 113 -9.10 0.08 -5.40
N SER A 114 -10.24 0.66 -5.75
CA SER A 114 -11.14 0.10 -6.74
C SER A 114 -10.43 -0.06 -8.09
N ARG A 115 -9.71 0.97 -8.53
CA ARG A 115 -8.95 0.91 -9.78
C ARG A 115 -7.81 -0.10 -9.73
N ALA A 116 -7.08 -0.15 -8.61
CA ALA A 116 -5.98 -1.09 -8.44
C ALA A 116 -6.47 -2.54 -8.43
N THR A 117 -7.58 -2.81 -7.77
CA THR A 117 -8.16 -4.16 -7.71
C THR A 117 -8.75 -4.58 -9.06
N GLU A 118 -9.28 -3.64 -9.85
CA GLU A 118 -9.71 -3.92 -11.22
C GLU A 118 -8.54 -4.38 -12.09
N THR A 119 -7.38 -3.72 -11.96
CA THR A 119 -6.16 -4.11 -12.68
C THR A 119 -5.77 -5.55 -12.33
N VAL A 120 -5.81 -5.91 -11.05
CA VAL A 120 -5.54 -7.29 -10.60
C VAL A 120 -6.56 -8.25 -11.19
N SER A 121 -7.83 -7.89 -11.23
CA SER A 121 -8.90 -8.72 -11.80
C SER A 121 -8.68 -9.01 -13.29
N TYR A 122 -8.14 -8.07 -14.03
CA TYR A 122 -7.86 -8.25 -15.46
C TYR A 122 -6.72 -9.20 -15.75
N THR A 123 -5.87 -9.48 -14.78
CA THR A 123 -4.74 -10.40 -14.97
C THR A 123 -5.12 -11.87 -14.76
N HIS A 124 -6.35 -12.12 -14.39
CA HIS A 124 -6.89 -13.47 -14.25
C HIS A 124 -7.55 -13.93 -15.57
#